data_38d76a0731f27da9ffa77a5d4ac5dc02
#
_entry.id   38d76a0731f27da9ffa77a5d4ac5dc02
#
_cell.length_a   1.000
_cell.length_b   1.000
_cell.length_c   1.000
_cell.angle_alpha   90.00
_cell.angle_beta   90.00
_cell.angle_gamma   90.00
#
_symmetry.space_group_name_H-M   'P 1'
#
loop_
_entity.id
_entity.type
_entity.pdbx_description
1 polymer ?
#
loop_
_entity_poly.entity_id
_entity_poly.type
_entity_poly.pdbx_seq_one_letter_code
_entity_poly.pdbx_strand_id
1 'polypeptide(L)'
;SVDELKKNLHLVERPVFFLSTGRTGTQWFANLFSTAEGIKAYHAPSPDLAAQNCFAYKIQKQGKFKKEESEEILSHIFLAGREQYLRYSYKCRRRYLETNNHITFFAYAIADLLPQAKFIHIHRHPGDFVSSGLKRSWFLDGSSDKRQIVPVDHSSDPAWSSFTTIQKISWLWNETNSFVESFKNTLPNDRIHTFDFSSMDLDSLHELVAFTEARISEKRLKSQITRRMNVQGYTEAERYNNWPEKDKEDLAKICNPLARQYGYSI
;
A
#
# COMPACT_ATOMS: atom_id res chain seq x y z
N SER A 1 16.80 23.73 -7.12
CA SER A 1 15.59 23.43 -7.91
C SER A 1 15.27 21.93 -7.81
N VAL A 2 14.03 21.54 -8.16
CA VAL A 2 13.62 20.11 -8.23
C VAL A 2 14.45 19.39 -9.29
N ASP A 3 14.79 20.02 -10.38
CA ASP A 3 15.65 19.45 -11.42
C ASP A 3 17.06 19.14 -10.92
N GLU A 4 17.57 19.94 -9.99
CA GLU A 4 18.85 19.68 -9.35
C GLU A 4 18.77 18.52 -8.34
N LEU A 5 17.64 18.39 -7.62
CA LEU A 5 17.34 17.23 -6.80
C LEU A 5 17.15 15.97 -7.65
N LYS A 6 16.41 16.07 -8.77
CA LYS A 6 16.24 14.95 -9.73
C LYS A 6 17.58 14.45 -10.25
N LYS A 7 18.53 15.35 -10.58
CA LYS A 7 19.87 14.98 -11.04
C LYS A 7 20.66 14.15 -10.02
N ASN A 8 20.41 14.32 -8.74
CA ASN A 8 21.10 13.59 -7.66
C ASN A 8 20.34 12.37 -7.17
N LEU A 9 19.03 12.27 -7.45
CA LEU A 9 18.20 11.13 -7.01
C LEU A 9 18.51 9.84 -7.76
N HIS A 10 19.07 9.90 -8.97
CA HIS A 10 19.56 8.72 -9.69
C HIS A 10 20.70 7.99 -8.94
N LEU A 11 21.35 8.69 -8.00
CA LEU A 11 22.36 8.09 -7.13
C LEU A 11 21.76 7.27 -5.98
N VAL A 12 20.45 7.41 -5.72
CA VAL A 12 19.76 6.58 -4.73
C VAL A 12 19.61 5.18 -5.28
N GLU A 13 20.40 4.25 -4.78
CA GLU A 13 20.44 2.86 -5.24
C GLU A 13 19.08 2.17 -5.02
N ARG A 14 18.34 1.92 -6.10
CA ARG A 14 17.14 1.07 -6.19
C ARG A 14 16.25 1.09 -4.94
N PRO A 15 15.68 2.24 -4.55
CA PRO A 15 14.82 2.31 -3.38
C PRO A 15 13.61 1.40 -3.57
N VAL A 16 13.05 0.88 -2.47
CA VAL A 16 11.94 -0.08 -2.49
C VAL A 16 10.73 0.55 -1.81
N PHE A 17 9.59 0.51 -2.47
CA PHE A 17 8.32 1.06 -1.98
C PHE A 17 7.23 -0.01 -1.95
N PHE A 18 6.54 -0.11 -0.81
CA PHE A 18 5.41 -1.00 -0.64
C PHE A 18 4.12 -0.26 -0.92
N LEU A 19 3.33 -0.76 -1.86
CA LEU A 19 2.03 -0.24 -2.24
C LEU A 19 0.94 -1.17 -1.70
N SER A 20 -0.03 -0.63 -1.01
CA SER A 20 -1.10 -1.44 -0.41
C SER A 20 -2.28 -0.60 0.07
N THR A 21 -3.36 -1.27 0.39
CA THR A 21 -4.52 -0.69 1.10
C THR A 21 -4.22 -0.32 2.57
N GLY A 22 -3.06 -0.73 3.09
CA GLY A 22 -2.84 -0.85 4.53
C GLY A 22 -3.47 -2.14 5.09
N ARG A 23 -3.28 -2.40 6.38
CA ARG A 23 -3.71 -3.65 7.05
C ARG A 23 -3.17 -4.94 6.43
N THR A 24 -2.14 -4.82 5.65
CA THR A 24 -1.40 -5.88 4.95
C THR A 24 -0.05 -6.15 5.63
N GLY A 25 0.08 -5.89 6.93
CA GLY A 25 1.30 -6.16 7.69
C GLY A 25 2.47 -5.21 7.41
N THR A 26 2.22 -4.00 6.93
CA THR A 26 3.28 -3.02 6.59
C THR A 26 4.28 -2.77 7.72
N GLN A 27 3.82 -2.70 8.99
CA GLN A 27 4.69 -2.60 10.15
C GLN A 27 5.56 -3.86 10.34
N TRP A 28 4.98 -5.03 10.09
CA TRP A 28 5.70 -6.30 10.19
C TRP A 28 6.81 -6.39 9.15
N PHE A 29 6.55 -5.98 7.91
CA PHE A 29 7.58 -5.91 6.86
C PHE A 29 8.69 -4.91 7.21
N ALA A 30 8.36 -3.74 7.74
CA ALA A 30 9.37 -2.80 8.20
C ALA A 30 10.30 -3.43 9.26
N ASN A 31 9.72 -4.15 10.22
CA ASN A 31 10.48 -4.86 11.25
C ASN A 31 11.35 -5.99 10.66
N LEU A 32 10.85 -6.72 9.66
CA LEU A 32 11.63 -7.72 8.95
C LEU A 32 12.82 -7.10 8.25
N PHE A 33 12.58 -6.10 7.40
CA PHE A 33 13.63 -5.47 6.59
C PHE A 33 14.58 -4.56 7.40
N SER A 34 14.18 -4.10 8.59
CA SER A 34 15.08 -3.36 9.48
C SER A 34 16.29 -4.19 9.94
N THR A 35 16.19 -5.51 9.84
CA THR A 35 17.25 -6.45 10.18
C THR A 35 18.12 -6.84 8.99
N ALA A 36 17.76 -6.41 7.79
CA ALA A 36 18.49 -6.71 6.57
C ALA A 36 19.77 -5.84 6.48
N GLU A 37 20.85 -6.49 6.10
CA GLU A 37 22.10 -5.77 5.82
C GLU A 37 21.92 -4.87 4.60
N GLY A 38 22.48 -3.67 4.66
CA GLY A 38 22.40 -2.71 3.55
C GLY A 38 21.04 -2.04 3.32
N ILE A 39 20.03 -2.35 4.12
CA ILE A 39 18.69 -1.72 4.05
C ILE A 39 18.50 -0.71 5.18
N LYS A 40 17.83 0.40 4.87
CA LYS A 40 17.25 1.33 5.83
C LYS A 40 15.74 1.33 5.66
N ALA A 41 15.07 0.53 6.49
CA ALA A 41 13.62 0.36 6.43
C ALA A 41 12.90 1.43 7.26
N TYR A 42 11.82 1.96 6.71
CA TYR A 42 10.93 2.93 7.35
C TYR A 42 9.47 2.44 7.28
N HIS A 43 8.74 2.67 8.35
CA HIS A 43 7.29 2.50 8.37
C HIS A 43 6.64 3.83 8.73
N ALA A 44 5.87 4.38 7.78
CA ALA A 44 5.18 5.66 7.91
C ALA A 44 6.06 6.76 8.58
N PRO A 45 7.25 7.08 8.01
CA PRO A 45 8.11 8.11 8.57
C PRO A 45 7.39 9.47 8.58
N SER A 46 7.73 10.34 9.54
CA SER A 46 7.08 11.64 9.68
C SER A 46 7.55 12.65 8.62
N PRO A 47 6.62 13.35 7.93
CA PRO A 47 5.16 13.21 7.97
C PRO A 47 4.69 11.88 7.32
N ASP A 48 3.62 11.28 7.86
CA ASP A 48 3.13 9.98 7.38
C ASP A 48 2.44 10.02 6.01
N LEU A 49 2.17 11.21 5.50
CA LEU A 49 1.54 11.52 4.21
C LEU A 49 0.09 11.03 4.05
N ALA A 50 -0.64 10.74 5.13
CA ALA A 50 -2.00 10.23 5.02
C ALA A 50 -2.94 11.19 4.27
N ALA A 51 -2.98 12.45 4.66
CA ALA A 51 -3.80 13.47 4.00
C ALA A 51 -3.33 13.74 2.57
N GLN A 52 -2.01 13.74 2.36
CA GLN A 52 -1.41 13.94 1.04
C GLN A 52 -1.71 12.77 0.09
N ASN A 53 -1.79 11.54 0.61
CA ASN A 53 -2.20 10.36 -0.16
C ASN A 53 -3.66 10.46 -0.65
N CYS A 54 -4.57 10.95 0.22
CA CYS A 54 -5.95 11.25 -0.19
C CYS A 54 -6.01 12.36 -1.24
N PHE A 55 -5.16 13.38 -1.13
CA PHE A 55 -5.03 14.42 -2.14
C PHE A 55 -4.47 13.87 -3.46
N ALA A 56 -3.45 13.02 -3.40
CA ALA A 56 -2.87 12.36 -4.58
C ALA A 56 -3.91 11.51 -5.34
N TYR A 57 -4.75 10.78 -4.62
CA TYR A 57 -5.88 10.08 -5.22
C TYR A 57 -6.84 11.02 -5.94
N LYS A 58 -7.26 12.10 -5.26
CA LYS A 58 -8.20 13.09 -5.82
C LYS A 58 -7.66 13.76 -7.08
N ILE A 59 -6.42 14.23 -7.07
CA ILE A 59 -5.83 14.95 -8.19
C ILE A 59 -5.74 14.08 -9.45
N GLN A 60 -5.45 12.79 -9.30
CA GLN A 60 -5.37 11.85 -10.41
C GLN A 60 -6.75 11.46 -10.95
N LYS A 61 -7.76 11.36 -10.09
CA LYS A 61 -9.13 10.96 -10.50
C LYS A 61 -9.95 12.10 -11.06
N GLN A 62 -9.72 13.34 -10.65
CA GLN A 62 -10.52 14.49 -11.11
C GLN A 62 -10.25 14.88 -12.57
N GLY A 63 -9.10 14.52 -13.13
CA GLY A 63 -8.74 14.89 -14.50
C GLY A 63 -8.64 16.40 -14.75
N LYS A 64 -8.52 17.22 -13.67
CA LYS A 64 -8.43 18.68 -13.75
C LYS A 64 -7.06 19.16 -14.23
N PHE A 65 -6.06 18.35 -14.06
CA PHE A 65 -4.68 18.61 -14.46
C PHE A 65 -4.28 17.63 -15.56
N LYS A 66 -3.38 18.02 -16.42
CA LYS A 66 -2.70 17.09 -17.31
C LYS A 66 -1.91 16.08 -16.47
N LYS A 67 -1.67 14.89 -17.03
CA LYS A 67 -0.95 13.83 -16.32
C LYS A 67 0.42 14.32 -15.81
N GLU A 68 1.18 15.00 -16.65
CA GLU A 68 2.52 15.52 -16.35
C GLU A 68 2.47 16.55 -15.21
N GLU A 69 1.49 17.45 -15.22
CA GLU A 69 1.29 18.45 -14.15
C GLU A 69 0.95 17.79 -12.82
N SER A 70 0.08 16.77 -12.86
CA SER A 70 -0.27 15.99 -11.65
C SER A 70 0.95 15.27 -11.08
N GLU A 71 1.74 14.62 -11.93
CA GLU A 71 2.95 13.90 -11.51
C GLU A 71 4.00 14.86 -10.95
N GLU A 72 4.17 16.05 -11.52
CA GLU A 72 5.07 17.07 -11.00
C GLU A 72 4.65 17.56 -9.60
N ILE A 73 3.38 17.92 -9.41
CA ILE A 73 2.84 18.34 -8.12
C ILE A 73 3.06 17.25 -7.07
N LEU A 74 2.73 15.99 -7.41
CA LEU A 74 2.87 14.86 -6.50
C LEU A 74 4.34 14.54 -6.18
N SER A 75 5.25 14.71 -7.15
CA SER A 75 6.69 14.59 -6.93
C SER A 75 7.21 15.59 -5.92
N HIS A 76 6.76 16.85 -6.00
CA HIS A 76 7.12 17.88 -5.03
C HIS A 76 6.63 17.56 -3.62
N ILE A 77 5.36 17.12 -3.49
CA ILE A 77 4.78 16.74 -2.20
C ILE A 77 5.55 15.55 -1.60
N PHE A 78 5.83 14.53 -2.42
CA PHE A 78 6.59 13.36 -1.99
C PHE A 78 7.99 13.74 -1.51
N LEU A 79 8.73 14.53 -2.29
CA LEU A 79 10.06 15.00 -1.93
C LEU A 79 10.06 15.83 -0.64
N ALA A 80 9.10 16.73 -0.47
CA ALA A 80 8.97 17.51 0.76
C ALA A 80 8.88 16.62 2.01
N GLY A 81 8.25 15.44 1.90
CA GLY A 81 8.12 14.51 3.00
C GLY A 81 9.20 13.43 3.09
N ARG A 82 9.99 13.20 2.04
CA ARG A 82 10.89 12.02 1.97
C ARG A 82 12.33 12.35 1.64
N GLU A 83 12.65 13.52 1.14
CA GLU A 83 14.01 13.88 0.71
C GLU A 83 15.05 13.64 1.82
N GLN A 84 14.75 14.05 3.05
CA GLN A 84 15.67 13.85 4.19
C GLN A 84 16.00 12.38 4.47
N TYR A 85 15.01 11.48 4.33
CA TYR A 85 15.18 10.04 4.57
C TYR A 85 15.93 9.36 3.44
N LEU A 86 15.64 9.75 2.19
CA LEU A 86 16.37 9.29 1.00
C LEU A 86 17.83 9.72 1.10
N ARG A 87 18.08 10.99 1.39
CA ARG A 87 19.44 11.54 1.57
C ARG A 87 20.19 10.87 2.73
N TYR A 88 19.52 10.63 3.86
CA TYR A 88 20.13 9.94 4.99
C TYR A 88 20.50 8.49 4.64
N SER A 89 19.63 7.76 3.96
CA SER A 89 19.89 6.39 3.51
C SER A 89 21.09 6.35 2.56
N TYR A 90 21.15 7.27 1.59
CA TYR A 90 22.29 7.43 0.69
C TYR A 90 23.61 7.70 1.45
N LYS A 91 23.62 8.67 2.38
CA LYS A 91 24.81 8.99 3.19
C LYS A 91 25.28 7.79 4.03
N CYS A 92 24.37 6.96 4.50
CA CYS A 92 24.67 5.73 5.22
C CYS A 92 25.07 4.56 4.32
N ARG A 93 25.09 4.75 2.99
CA ARG A 93 25.30 3.68 2.00
C ARG A 93 24.33 2.52 2.21
N ARG A 94 23.05 2.84 2.48
CA ARG A 94 21.97 1.88 2.66
C ARG A 94 20.85 2.18 1.68
N ARG A 95 20.27 1.13 1.12
CA ARG A 95 19.09 1.22 0.28
C ARG A 95 17.89 1.68 1.10
N TYR A 96 17.15 2.67 0.60
CA TYR A 96 15.89 3.10 1.19
C TYR A 96 14.80 2.06 0.96
N LEU A 97 14.03 1.72 1.99
CA LEU A 97 12.83 0.90 1.88
C LEU A 97 11.71 1.50 2.72
N GLU A 98 10.54 1.72 2.13
CA GLU A 98 9.37 2.27 2.82
C GLU A 98 8.17 1.33 2.69
N THR A 99 7.55 0.99 3.83
CA THR A 99 6.37 0.12 3.91
C THR A 99 5.09 0.90 4.26
N ASN A 100 4.99 2.13 3.86
CA ASN A 100 3.88 3.03 4.16
C ASN A 100 2.77 2.94 3.10
N ASN A 101 1.57 2.52 3.47
CA ASN A 101 0.43 2.51 2.56
C ASN A 101 -0.01 3.93 2.10
N HIS A 102 0.35 4.98 2.85
CA HIS A 102 0.02 6.37 2.51
C HIS A 102 0.91 6.96 1.38
N ILE A 103 1.71 6.14 0.72
CA ILE A 103 2.42 6.53 -0.51
C ILE A 103 1.83 5.85 -1.76
N THR A 104 0.81 5.02 -1.60
CA THR A 104 0.29 4.20 -2.71
C THR A 104 -0.15 5.05 -3.89
N PHE A 105 -0.86 6.15 -3.67
CA PHE A 105 -1.30 7.04 -4.75
C PHE A 105 -0.22 8.00 -5.25
N PHE A 106 1.00 7.93 -4.73
CA PHE A 106 2.18 8.59 -5.28
C PHE A 106 2.97 7.71 -6.25
N ALA A 107 2.54 6.46 -6.51
CA ALA A 107 3.32 5.46 -7.22
C ALA A 107 3.86 5.94 -8.58
N TYR A 108 3.04 6.59 -9.41
CA TYR A 108 3.47 7.15 -10.70
C TYR A 108 4.54 8.22 -10.52
N ALA A 109 4.32 9.18 -9.63
CA ALA A 109 5.27 10.25 -9.35
C ALA A 109 6.60 9.71 -8.77
N ILE A 110 6.53 8.68 -7.91
CA ILE A 110 7.73 8.01 -7.38
C ILE A 110 8.50 7.30 -8.51
N ALA A 111 7.78 6.63 -9.42
CA ALA A 111 8.40 5.89 -10.52
C ALA A 111 9.10 6.79 -11.53
N ASP A 112 8.54 7.98 -11.80
CA ASP A 112 9.15 9.04 -12.62
C ASP A 112 10.37 9.66 -11.92
N LEU A 113 10.19 10.03 -10.64
CA LEU A 113 11.23 10.67 -9.83
C LEU A 113 12.44 9.76 -9.56
N LEU A 114 12.20 8.46 -9.41
CA LEU A 114 13.18 7.43 -9.05
C LEU A 114 13.13 6.28 -10.06
N PRO A 115 13.71 6.45 -11.26
CA PRO A 115 13.58 5.46 -12.35
C PRO A 115 14.10 4.06 -12.01
N GLN A 116 14.92 3.92 -10.98
CA GLN A 116 15.45 2.64 -10.51
C GLN A 116 14.65 2.06 -9.32
N ALA A 117 13.60 2.74 -8.86
CA ALA A 117 12.79 2.27 -7.75
C ALA A 117 12.13 0.93 -8.08
N LYS A 118 12.11 0.04 -7.08
CA LYS A 118 11.33 -1.19 -7.09
C LYS A 118 10.08 -1.02 -6.26
N PHE A 119 9.01 -1.65 -6.68
CA PHE A 119 7.71 -1.59 -6.02
C PHE A 119 7.25 -2.99 -5.60
N ILE A 120 6.59 -3.07 -4.47
CA ILE A 120 5.99 -4.30 -3.96
C ILE A 120 4.52 -4.00 -3.72
N HIS A 121 3.66 -4.62 -4.52
CA HIS A 121 2.22 -4.60 -4.30
C HIS A 121 1.85 -5.68 -3.29
N ILE A 122 1.39 -5.27 -2.12
CA ILE A 122 0.87 -6.22 -1.13
C ILE A 122 -0.65 -6.12 -1.10
N HIS A 123 -1.31 -7.22 -1.44
CA HIS A 123 -2.73 -7.39 -1.26
C HIS A 123 -3.06 -8.40 -0.15
N ARG A 124 -4.29 -8.39 0.28
CA ARG A 124 -4.83 -9.27 1.31
C ARG A 124 -6.26 -9.64 0.96
N HIS A 125 -6.73 -10.81 1.42
CA HIS A 125 -8.12 -11.23 1.27
C HIS A 125 -9.08 -10.09 1.66
N PRO A 126 -10.05 -9.71 0.79
CA PRO A 126 -10.89 -8.54 1.02
C PRO A 126 -11.74 -8.65 2.28
N GLY A 127 -12.28 -9.84 2.60
CA GLY A 127 -13.05 -10.06 3.84
C GLY A 127 -12.23 -9.79 5.10
N ASP A 128 -10.97 -10.24 5.13
CA ASP A 128 -10.05 -9.96 6.24
C ASP A 128 -9.69 -8.47 6.35
N PHE A 129 -9.58 -7.80 5.20
CA PHE A 129 -9.33 -6.36 5.16
C PHE A 129 -10.52 -5.60 5.73
N VAL A 130 -11.75 -5.95 5.29
CA VAL A 130 -12.98 -5.33 5.77
C VAL A 130 -13.17 -5.58 7.26
N SER A 131 -12.98 -6.80 7.75
CA SER A 131 -12.99 -7.11 9.20
C SER A 131 -12.05 -6.21 9.98
N SER A 132 -10.83 -5.98 9.44
CA SER A 132 -9.86 -5.09 10.08
C SER A 132 -10.28 -3.62 10.06
N GLY A 133 -10.98 -3.16 9.04
CA GLY A 133 -11.53 -1.81 8.94
C GLY A 133 -12.70 -1.58 9.88
N LEU A 134 -13.63 -2.54 9.96
CA LEU A 134 -14.76 -2.52 10.91
C LEU A 134 -14.28 -2.40 12.36
N LYS A 135 -13.27 -3.20 12.74
CA LYS A 135 -12.66 -3.12 14.08
C LYS A 135 -12.03 -1.76 14.41
N ARG A 136 -11.78 -0.93 13.41
CA ARG A 136 -11.25 0.44 13.53
C ARG A 136 -12.31 1.51 13.36
N SER A 137 -13.56 1.10 13.28
CA SER A 137 -14.68 2.02 13.09
C SER A 137 -14.57 2.89 11.82
N TRP A 138 -13.93 2.36 10.75
CA TRP A 138 -13.82 3.09 9.51
C TRP A 138 -15.18 3.34 8.88
N PHE A 139 -15.43 4.57 8.43
CA PHE A 139 -16.69 5.01 7.82
C PHE A 139 -17.94 4.85 8.73
N LEU A 140 -17.76 4.66 10.06
CA LEU A 140 -18.85 4.77 11.01
C LEU A 140 -19.18 6.24 11.30
N ASP A 141 -20.45 6.52 11.54
CA ASP A 141 -20.99 7.83 12.04
C ASP A 141 -20.68 9.05 11.16
N GLY A 142 -20.54 8.86 9.84
CA GLY A 142 -20.27 9.96 8.91
C GLY A 142 -18.90 10.62 9.13
N SER A 143 -18.09 10.14 10.06
CA SER A 143 -16.70 10.56 10.18
C SER A 143 -15.92 9.99 8.99
N SER A 144 -15.69 10.82 7.97
CA SER A 144 -14.65 10.53 7.01
C SER A 144 -13.34 10.61 7.78
N ASP A 145 -12.75 9.47 8.09
CA ASP A 145 -11.37 9.47 8.52
C ASP A 145 -10.57 10.13 7.38
N LYS A 146 -10.02 11.32 7.65
CA LYS A 146 -9.23 12.10 6.68
C LYS A 146 -8.01 11.33 6.14
N ARG A 147 -7.81 10.13 6.66
CA ARG A 147 -6.74 9.20 6.28
C ARG A 147 -7.18 8.15 5.25
N GLN A 148 -8.50 8.04 4.97
CA GLN A 148 -9.06 7.13 3.98
C GLN A 148 -9.46 7.89 2.73
N ILE A 149 -9.22 7.27 1.56
CA ILE A 149 -9.79 7.80 0.32
C ILE A 149 -11.29 7.56 0.29
N VAL A 150 -11.98 8.45 -0.39
CA VAL A 150 -13.41 8.36 -0.71
C VAL A 150 -13.58 8.73 -2.18
N PRO A 151 -14.67 8.33 -2.86
CA PRO A 151 -14.95 8.79 -4.22
C PRO A 151 -14.86 10.32 -4.32
N VAL A 152 -14.37 10.82 -5.44
CA VAL A 152 -14.12 12.27 -5.62
C VAL A 152 -15.37 13.10 -5.36
N ASP A 153 -16.50 12.65 -5.88
CA ASP A 153 -17.79 13.33 -5.77
C ASP A 153 -18.71 12.70 -4.69
N HIS A 154 -18.11 12.08 -3.67
CA HIS A 154 -18.82 11.32 -2.64
C HIS A 154 -19.94 12.10 -1.92
N SER A 155 -19.83 13.43 -1.81
CA SER A 155 -20.84 14.27 -1.17
C SER A 155 -22.10 14.43 -2.01
N SER A 156 -22.02 14.25 -3.32
CA SER A 156 -23.12 14.34 -4.28
C SER A 156 -23.49 13.01 -4.91
N ASP A 157 -22.77 11.92 -4.57
CA ASP A 157 -23.03 10.58 -5.10
C ASP A 157 -24.07 9.84 -4.23
N PRO A 158 -25.31 9.63 -4.75
CA PRO A 158 -26.34 8.90 -4.02
C PRO A 158 -25.97 7.45 -3.74
N ALA A 159 -25.18 6.81 -4.62
CA ALA A 159 -24.74 5.43 -4.44
C ALA A 159 -23.80 5.33 -3.24
N TRP A 160 -22.80 6.24 -3.14
CA TRP A 160 -21.90 6.28 -2.00
C TRP A 160 -22.63 6.55 -0.68
N SER A 161 -23.62 7.45 -0.72
CA SER A 161 -24.41 7.80 0.47
C SER A 161 -25.25 6.62 0.99
N SER A 162 -25.69 5.73 0.07
CA SER A 162 -26.47 4.52 0.40
C SER A 162 -25.61 3.33 0.81
N PHE A 163 -24.30 3.36 0.58
CA PHE A 163 -23.42 2.24 0.90
C PHE A 163 -23.37 1.97 2.41
N THR A 164 -23.48 0.69 2.76
CA THR A 164 -23.16 0.21 4.12
C THR A 164 -21.69 0.41 4.43
N THR A 165 -21.32 0.35 5.70
CA THR A 165 -19.92 0.42 6.12
C THR A 165 -19.07 -0.67 5.46
N ILE A 166 -19.61 -1.90 5.32
CA ILE A 166 -18.94 -3.01 4.62
C ILE A 166 -18.69 -2.63 3.18
N GLN A 167 -19.67 -2.11 2.47
CA GLN A 167 -19.54 -1.69 1.08
C GLN A 167 -18.50 -0.57 0.91
N LYS A 168 -18.47 0.41 1.81
CA LYS A 168 -17.47 1.50 1.79
C LYS A 168 -16.04 0.99 1.98
N ILE A 169 -15.83 0.07 2.93
CA ILE A 169 -14.51 -0.52 3.14
C ILE A 169 -14.13 -1.45 1.99
N SER A 170 -15.09 -2.20 1.43
CA SER A 170 -14.90 -3.02 0.23
C SER A 170 -14.49 -2.18 -0.98
N TRP A 171 -15.16 -1.03 -1.17
CA TRP A 171 -14.80 -0.07 -2.20
C TRP A 171 -13.36 0.44 -2.03
N LEU A 172 -12.95 0.80 -0.81
CA LEU A 172 -11.58 1.22 -0.52
C LEU A 172 -10.55 0.15 -0.91
N TRP A 173 -10.85 -1.12 -0.62
CA TRP A 173 -9.98 -2.24 -1.02
C TRP A 173 -9.89 -2.34 -2.55
N ASN A 174 -11.04 -2.35 -3.22
CA ASN A 174 -11.11 -2.52 -4.66
C ASN A 174 -10.47 -1.35 -5.41
N GLU A 175 -10.77 -0.11 -5.02
CA GLU A 175 -10.25 1.10 -5.66
C GLU A 175 -8.72 1.20 -5.53
N THR A 176 -8.19 0.92 -4.32
CA THR A 176 -6.75 0.98 -4.09
C THR A 176 -6.00 -0.10 -4.88
N ASN A 177 -6.48 -1.34 -4.85
CA ASN A 177 -5.82 -2.43 -5.57
C ASN A 177 -5.95 -2.25 -7.10
N SER A 178 -7.11 -1.79 -7.60
CA SER A 178 -7.30 -1.46 -9.03
C SER A 178 -6.34 -0.35 -9.49
N PHE A 179 -6.10 0.65 -8.66
CA PHE A 179 -5.08 1.67 -8.94
C PHE A 179 -3.69 1.06 -9.09
N VAL A 180 -3.31 0.18 -8.16
CA VAL A 180 -1.98 -0.47 -8.21
C VAL A 180 -1.87 -1.41 -9.42
N GLU A 181 -2.93 -2.15 -9.78
CA GLU A 181 -2.93 -2.96 -11.01
C GLU A 181 -2.74 -2.10 -12.26
N SER A 182 -3.39 -0.95 -12.35
CA SER A 182 -3.19 -0.02 -13.45
C SER A 182 -1.74 0.50 -13.50
N PHE A 183 -1.17 0.80 -12.35
CA PHE A 183 0.23 1.22 -12.23
C PHE A 183 1.21 0.12 -12.65
N LYS A 184 0.98 -1.13 -12.23
CA LYS A 184 1.82 -2.28 -12.61
C LYS A 184 1.99 -2.40 -14.12
N ASN A 185 0.92 -2.16 -14.88
CA ASN A 185 0.94 -2.24 -16.35
C ASN A 185 1.85 -1.18 -17.01
N THR A 186 2.33 -0.21 -16.26
CA THR A 186 3.25 0.82 -16.78
C THR A 186 4.72 0.54 -16.46
N LEU A 187 5.00 -0.51 -15.71
CA LEU A 187 6.35 -0.85 -15.27
C LEU A 187 6.89 -2.12 -15.94
N PRO A 188 8.20 -2.20 -16.15
CA PRO A 188 8.88 -3.47 -16.43
C PRO A 188 8.69 -4.46 -15.26
N ASN A 189 8.62 -5.76 -15.58
CA ASN A 189 8.38 -6.82 -14.59
C ASN A 189 9.45 -6.91 -13.48
N ASP A 190 10.68 -6.51 -13.78
CA ASP A 190 11.78 -6.50 -12.81
C ASP A 190 11.71 -5.35 -11.79
N ARG A 191 10.77 -4.41 -11.98
CA ARG A 191 10.54 -3.28 -11.08
C ARG A 191 9.33 -3.45 -10.16
N ILE A 192 8.50 -4.47 -10.37
CA ILE A 192 7.27 -4.69 -9.59
C ILE A 192 7.12 -6.16 -9.18
N HIS A 193 6.85 -6.40 -7.91
CA HIS A 193 6.54 -7.72 -7.35
C HIS A 193 5.18 -7.69 -6.67
N THR A 194 4.39 -8.73 -6.84
CA THR A 194 3.09 -8.87 -6.16
C THR A 194 3.21 -9.90 -5.04
N PHE A 195 2.72 -9.55 -3.85
CA PHE A 195 2.81 -10.38 -2.67
C PHE A 195 1.43 -10.56 -2.01
N ASP A 196 0.97 -11.79 -1.88
CA ASP A 196 -0.24 -12.10 -1.13
C ASP A 196 0.06 -12.26 0.36
N PHE A 197 -0.45 -11.31 1.14
CA PHE A 197 -0.28 -11.34 2.59
C PHE A 197 -1.10 -12.43 3.27
N SER A 198 -2.19 -12.91 2.66
CA SER A 198 -3.07 -13.94 3.24
C SER A 198 -2.44 -15.32 3.19
N SER A 199 -1.74 -15.64 2.11
CA SER A 199 -1.08 -16.93 1.85
C SER A 199 0.42 -16.92 2.14
N MET A 200 0.92 -15.92 2.89
CA MET A 200 2.35 -15.78 3.18
C MET A 200 2.94 -17.01 3.86
N ASP A 201 3.94 -17.58 3.23
CA ASP A 201 4.78 -18.67 3.73
C ASP A 201 6.27 -18.34 3.61
N LEU A 202 7.14 -19.31 3.85
CA LEU A 202 8.59 -19.12 3.80
C LEU A 202 9.09 -18.91 2.38
N ASP A 203 8.50 -19.61 1.40
CA ASP A 203 8.93 -19.55 0.01
C ASP A 203 8.59 -18.20 -0.60
N SER A 204 7.36 -17.72 -0.41
CA SER A 204 6.95 -16.37 -0.84
C SER A 204 7.78 -15.27 -0.18
N LEU A 205 8.23 -15.45 1.08
CA LEU A 205 9.16 -14.52 1.71
C LEU A 205 10.56 -14.57 1.11
N HIS A 206 11.05 -15.73 0.72
CA HIS A 206 12.32 -15.84 0.00
C HIS A 206 12.28 -15.11 -1.34
N GLU A 207 11.19 -15.28 -2.10
CA GLU A 207 11.00 -14.57 -3.36
C GLU A 207 10.95 -13.04 -3.14
N LEU A 208 10.21 -12.58 -2.13
CA LEU A 208 10.15 -11.16 -1.77
C LEU A 208 11.52 -10.59 -1.39
N VAL A 209 12.27 -11.32 -0.55
CA VAL A 209 13.62 -10.91 -0.13
C VAL A 209 14.57 -10.88 -1.31
N ALA A 210 14.52 -11.89 -2.19
CA ALA A 210 15.31 -11.94 -3.42
C ALA A 210 14.99 -10.76 -4.36
N PHE A 211 13.69 -10.45 -4.55
CA PHE A 211 13.27 -9.31 -5.35
C PHE A 211 13.83 -7.99 -4.82
N THR A 212 13.85 -7.81 -3.49
CA THR A 212 14.43 -6.61 -2.87
C THR A 212 15.97 -6.61 -2.86
N GLU A 213 16.61 -7.72 -3.24
CA GLU A 213 18.06 -7.92 -3.12
C GLU A 213 18.57 -7.72 -1.68
N ALA A 214 17.70 -7.95 -0.69
CA ALA A 214 18.03 -7.85 0.72
C ALA A 214 18.74 -9.12 1.21
N ARG A 215 19.56 -8.98 2.23
CA ARG A 215 20.20 -10.12 2.92
C ARG A 215 19.58 -10.29 4.30
N ILE A 216 18.74 -11.32 4.44
CA ILE A 216 18.08 -11.69 5.71
C ILE A 216 18.37 -13.17 5.97
N SER A 217 18.81 -13.51 7.17
CA SER A 217 19.11 -14.90 7.50
C SER A 217 17.84 -15.75 7.57
N GLU A 218 17.96 -17.01 7.17
CA GLU A 218 16.89 -18.03 7.23
C GLU A 218 16.27 -18.13 8.64
N LYS A 219 17.10 -18.14 9.66
CA LYS A 219 16.67 -18.14 11.07
C LYS A 219 15.74 -16.96 11.36
N ARG A 220 16.02 -15.80 10.80
CA ARG A 220 15.21 -14.59 11.00
C ARG A 220 13.89 -14.67 10.28
N LEU A 221 13.86 -15.16 9.03
CA LEU A 221 12.64 -15.35 8.26
C LEU A 221 11.69 -16.30 9.02
N LYS A 222 12.16 -17.48 9.41
CA LYS A 222 11.37 -18.46 10.20
C LYS A 222 10.82 -17.85 11.51
N SER A 223 11.67 -17.14 12.25
CA SER A 223 11.25 -16.46 13.48
C SER A 223 10.16 -15.42 13.26
N GLN A 224 10.19 -14.68 12.14
CA GLN A 224 9.19 -13.66 11.84
C GLN A 224 7.84 -14.25 11.45
N ILE A 225 7.81 -15.33 10.68
CA ILE A 225 6.57 -16.05 10.34
C ILE A 225 5.89 -16.57 11.61
N THR A 226 6.64 -17.21 12.49
CA THR A 226 6.11 -17.73 13.76
C THR A 226 5.49 -16.62 14.62
N ARG A 227 6.13 -15.46 14.68
CA ARG A 227 5.58 -14.30 15.41
C ARG A 227 4.30 -13.75 14.81
N ARG A 228 4.16 -13.77 13.47
CA ARG A 228 2.93 -13.31 12.80
C ARG A 228 1.72 -14.14 13.18
N MET A 229 1.86 -15.45 13.26
CA MET A 229 0.73 -16.36 13.59
C MET A 229 0.12 -16.07 14.97
N ASN A 230 0.83 -15.35 15.84
CA ASN A 230 0.39 -15.01 17.20
C ASN A 230 -0.30 -13.64 17.31
N VAL A 231 -0.51 -12.92 16.23
CA VAL A 231 -1.01 -11.53 16.26
C VAL A 231 -2.36 -11.42 15.55
N GLN A 232 -3.47 -11.65 16.22
CA GLN A 232 -4.73 -10.89 16.16
C GLN A 232 -5.87 -11.67 16.84
N GLY A 233 -6.32 -11.18 18.00
CA GLY A 233 -7.56 -11.64 18.62
C GLY A 233 -8.77 -11.13 17.84
N TYR A 234 -9.17 -11.84 16.77
CA TYR A 234 -10.50 -11.76 16.22
C TYR A 234 -11.40 -12.74 16.99
N THR A 235 -12.57 -12.30 17.38
CA THR A 235 -13.64 -13.23 17.77
C THR A 235 -14.06 -14.06 16.56
N GLU A 236 -14.65 -15.23 16.78
CA GLU A 236 -15.15 -16.06 15.66
C GLU A 236 -16.14 -15.28 14.78
N ALA A 237 -17.01 -14.45 15.35
CA ALA A 237 -17.98 -13.63 14.62
C ALA A 237 -17.32 -12.53 13.75
N GLU A 238 -16.14 -12.05 14.12
CA GLU A 238 -15.41 -11.03 13.35
C GLU A 238 -14.71 -11.60 12.12
N ARG A 239 -14.58 -12.91 12.00
CA ARG A 239 -13.95 -13.58 10.86
C ARG A 239 -14.89 -13.62 9.67
N TYR A 240 -14.39 -13.29 8.48
CA TYR A 240 -15.15 -13.28 7.24
C TYR A 240 -15.98 -14.55 7.01
N ASN A 241 -15.43 -15.73 7.30
CA ASN A 241 -16.12 -17.00 7.10
C ASN A 241 -17.44 -17.11 7.88
N ASN A 242 -17.55 -16.40 9.00
CA ASN A 242 -18.71 -16.42 9.89
C ASN A 242 -19.66 -15.23 9.69
N TRP A 243 -19.43 -14.41 8.66
CA TRP A 243 -20.30 -13.29 8.36
C TRP A 243 -21.68 -13.75 7.84
N PRO A 244 -22.73 -12.93 8.10
CA PRO A 244 -24.01 -13.13 7.44
C PRO A 244 -23.86 -13.15 5.91
N GLU A 245 -24.67 -13.96 5.23
CA GLU A 245 -24.58 -14.12 3.77
C GLU A 245 -24.76 -12.80 3.03
N LYS A 246 -25.68 -11.95 3.48
CA LYS A 246 -25.89 -10.61 2.94
C LYS A 246 -24.61 -9.76 2.96
N ASP A 247 -23.84 -9.83 4.02
CA ASP A 247 -22.59 -9.04 4.16
C ASP A 247 -21.50 -9.56 3.21
N LYS A 248 -21.45 -10.89 3.00
CA LYS A 248 -20.59 -11.51 1.99
C LYS A 248 -20.99 -11.13 0.57
N GLU A 249 -22.29 -11.13 0.27
CA GLU A 249 -22.80 -10.67 -1.02
C GLU A 249 -22.45 -9.20 -1.28
N ASP A 250 -22.59 -8.34 -0.28
CA ASP A 250 -22.26 -6.91 -0.40
C ASP A 250 -20.76 -6.70 -0.68
N LEU A 251 -19.90 -7.48 -0.04
CA LEU A 251 -18.47 -7.49 -0.33
C LEU A 251 -18.21 -8.02 -1.74
N ALA A 252 -18.81 -9.15 -2.10
CA ALA A 252 -18.58 -9.81 -3.39
C ALA A 252 -19.01 -8.94 -4.57
N LYS A 253 -20.13 -8.22 -4.48
CA LYS A 253 -20.58 -7.27 -5.53
C LYS A 253 -19.52 -6.23 -5.90
N ILE A 254 -18.70 -5.82 -4.96
CA ILE A 254 -17.70 -4.78 -5.15
C ILE A 254 -16.31 -5.37 -5.47
N CYS A 255 -15.91 -6.42 -4.76
CA CYS A 255 -14.53 -6.92 -4.80
C CYS A 255 -14.32 -8.07 -5.78
N ASN A 256 -15.39 -8.79 -6.19
CA ASN A 256 -15.27 -10.11 -6.83
C ASN A 256 -14.39 -10.14 -8.10
N PRO A 257 -14.48 -9.20 -9.06
CA PRO A 257 -13.63 -9.29 -10.25
C PRO A 257 -12.14 -9.31 -9.87
N LEU A 258 -11.71 -8.39 -9.02
CA LEU A 258 -10.32 -8.27 -8.62
C LEU A 258 -9.89 -9.35 -7.62
N ALA A 259 -10.79 -9.74 -6.69
CA ALA A 259 -10.53 -10.81 -5.73
C ALA A 259 -10.26 -12.14 -6.45
N ARG A 260 -11.04 -12.47 -7.48
CA ARG A 260 -10.81 -13.67 -8.31
C ARG A 260 -9.48 -13.62 -9.05
N GLN A 261 -9.09 -12.45 -9.58
CA GLN A 261 -7.78 -12.26 -10.22
C GLN A 261 -6.63 -12.59 -9.24
N TYR A 262 -6.81 -12.31 -7.95
CA TYR A 262 -5.85 -12.65 -6.91
C TYR A 262 -5.99 -14.07 -6.35
N GLY A 263 -6.92 -14.87 -6.86
CA GLY A 263 -7.16 -16.24 -6.42
C GLY A 263 -7.99 -16.35 -5.13
N TYR A 264 -8.64 -15.27 -4.70
CA TYR A 264 -9.51 -15.31 -3.52
C TYR A 264 -10.92 -15.80 -3.86
N SER A 265 -11.44 -16.69 -3.01
CA SER A 265 -12.84 -17.11 -3.03
C SER A 265 -13.62 -16.24 -2.03
N ILE A 266 -14.63 -15.50 -2.54
CA ILE A 266 -15.48 -14.60 -1.75
C ILE A 266 -16.94 -14.74 -2.17
#